data_4f03d35b3031868d509c212aa8155343
#
_entry.id   4f03d35b3031868d509c212aa8155343
#
_cell.length_a   1.000
_cell.length_b   1.000
_cell.length_c   1.000
_cell.angle_alpha   90.00
_cell.angle_beta   90.00
_cell.angle_gamma   90.00
#
_symmetry.space_group_name_H-M   'P 1'
#
loop_
_entity.id
_entity.type
_entity.pdbx_description
1 polymer ?
#
loop_
_entity_poly.entity_id
_entity_poly.type
_entity_poly.pdbx_seq_one_letter_code
_entity_poly.pdbx_strand_id
1 'polypeptide(L)'
;LGLDVEELQEIEEDAGLGNGGLGRLAACFLDSMATLGIAAYGYGLRYEYGIFKQLIRNGWQVEEPDDWLRFGNPWEKSRPEYMLPINFYGRVEKDANGNVLMK
;
A
#
# COMPACT_ATOMS: atom_id res chain seq x y z
N LEU A 1 -21.42 -21.74 12.84
CA LEU A 1 -22.22 -20.62 12.36
C LEU A 1 -22.90 -20.91 11.00
N GLY A 2 -22.66 -22.08 10.38
CA GLY A 2 -23.28 -22.50 9.13
C GLY A 2 -22.80 -21.74 7.88
N LEU A 3 -21.66 -21.06 7.97
CA LEU A 3 -21.01 -20.38 6.85
C LEU A 3 -19.89 -21.24 6.29
N ASP A 4 -19.80 -21.32 4.97
CA ASP A 4 -18.69 -21.96 4.28
C ASP A 4 -17.53 -20.97 4.19
N VAL A 5 -16.35 -21.36 4.69
CA VAL A 5 -15.17 -20.52 4.71
C VAL A 5 -14.62 -20.32 3.29
N GLU A 6 -14.71 -21.33 2.44
CA GLU A 6 -14.23 -21.27 1.07
C GLU A 6 -15.06 -20.27 0.24
N GLU A 7 -16.39 -20.31 0.39
CA GLU A 7 -17.28 -19.32 -0.23
C GLU A 7 -16.98 -17.89 0.25
N LEU A 8 -16.68 -17.71 1.54
CA LEU A 8 -16.33 -16.39 2.08
C LEU A 8 -15.01 -15.87 1.53
N GLN A 9 -14.02 -16.74 1.35
CA GLN A 9 -12.74 -16.37 0.75
C GLN A 9 -12.87 -15.93 -0.71
N GLU A 10 -13.76 -16.55 -1.48
CA GLU A 10 -14.01 -16.17 -2.88
C GLU A 10 -14.71 -14.81 -3.02
N ILE A 11 -15.49 -14.41 -2.02
CA ILE A 11 -16.18 -13.12 -2.01
C ILE A 11 -15.26 -11.98 -1.57
N GLU A 12 -14.20 -12.27 -0.82
CA GLU A 12 -13.28 -11.27 -0.31
C GLU A 12 -12.47 -10.63 -1.44
N GLU A 13 -12.44 -9.30 -1.46
CA GLU A 13 -11.66 -8.54 -2.43
C GLU A 13 -10.17 -8.58 -2.07
N ASP A 14 -9.30 -8.57 -3.08
CA ASP A 14 -7.85 -8.55 -2.89
C ASP A 14 -7.40 -7.27 -2.17
N ALA A 15 -6.48 -7.41 -1.25
CA ALA A 15 -5.85 -6.26 -0.60
C ALA A 15 -4.90 -5.53 -1.55
N GLY A 16 -4.94 -4.21 -1.53
CA GLY A 16 -4.09 -3.33 -2.35
C GLY A 16 -2.63 -3.27 -1.88
N LEU A 17 -2.02 -4.43 -1.62
CA LEU A 17 -0.66 -4.57 -1.09
C LEU A 17 0.40 -4.62 -2.19
N GLY A 18 0.41 -3.65 -3.06
CA GLY A 18 1.39 -3.53 -4.13
C GLY A 18 0.75 -3.35 -5.50
N ASN A 19 1.54 -2.82 -6.41
CA ASN A 19 1.08 -2.39 -7.74
C ASN A 19 1.57 -3.30 -8.86
N GLY A 20 2.31 -4.36 -8.53
CA GLY A 20 2.87 -5.34 -9.44
C GLY A 20 3.65 -6.41 -8.70
N GLY A 21 4.45 -7.19 -9.41
CA GLY A 21 5.15 -8.35 -8.88
C GLY A 21 6.07 -8.03 -7.71
N LEU A 22 6.82 -6.92 -7.79
CA LEU A 22 7.79 -6.52 -6.76
C LEU A 22 7.09 -6.18 -5.43
N GLY A 23 6.05 -5.35 -5.50
CA GLY A 23 5.28 -4.96 -4.31
C GLY A 23 4.54 -6.14 -3.68
N ARG A 24 3.96 -7.00 -4.50
CA ARG A 24 3.29 -8.22 -4.01
C ARG A 24 4.28 -9.19 -3.38
N LEU A 25 5.49 -9.31 -3.93
CA LEU A 25 6.56 -10.13 -3.34
C LEU A 25 6.93 -9.64 -1.94
N ALA A 26 7.08 -8.34 -1.75
CA ALA A 26 7.34 -7.77 -0.42
C ALA A 26 6.22 -8.10 0.58
N ALA A 27 4.96 -8.02 0.17
CA ALA A 27 3.81 -8.41 0.99
C ALA A 27 3.87 -9.89 1.37
N CYS A 28 4.19 -10.77 0.43
CA CYS A 28 4.34 -12.21 0.68
C CYS A 28 5.50 -12.50 1.66
N PHE A 29 6.60 -11.78 1.57
CA PHE A 29 7.70 -11.93 2.52
C PHE A 29 7.31 -11.50 3.94
N LEU A 30 6.59 -10.41 4.09
CA LEU A 30 6.08 -9.97 5.40
C LEU A 30 5.13 -11.01 6.01
N ASP A 31 4.22 -11.54 5.22
CA ASP A 31 3.30 -12.59 5.65
C ASP A 31 4.06 -13.86 6.08
N SER A 32 5.04 -14.28 5.30
CA SER A 32 5.89 -15.44 5.61
C SER A 32 6.69 -15.23 6.90
N MET A 33 7.25 -14.06 7.10
CA MET A 33 7.99 -13.72 8.33
C MET A 33 7.06 -13.70 9.55
N ALA A 34 5.85 -13.16 9.40
CA ALA A 34 4.84 -13.19 10.45
C ALA A 34 4.45 -14.63 10.82
N THR A 35 4.25 -15.50 9.84
CA THR A 35 3.94 -16.92 10.03
C THR A 35 5.05 -17.65 10.81
N LEU A 36 6.31 -17.29 10.56
CA LEU A 36 7.48 -17.84 11.25
C LEU A 36 7.74 -17.18 12.62
N GLY A 37 6.95 -16.21 13.03
CA GLY A 37 7.15 -15.47 14.28
C GLY A 37 8.36 -14.54 14.27
N ILE A 38 8.83 -14.15 13.10
CA ILE A 38 9.96 -13.21 12.94
C ILE A 38 9.44 -11.78 13.06
N ALA A 39 10.04 -10.97 13.95
CA ALA A 39 9.73 -9.56 14.09
C ALA A 39 10.27 -8.79 12.87
N ALA A 40 9.39 -8.35 11.99
CA ALA A 40 9.72 -7.64 10.78
C ALA A 40 8.78 -6.47 10.53
N TYR A 41 9.32 -5.37 9.99
CA TYR A 41 8.57 -4.18 9.61
C TYR A 41 8.82 -3.85 8.15
N GLY A 42 7.76 -3.59 7.40
CA GLY A 42 7.83 -3.07 6.05
C GLY A 42 7.52 -1.57 6.03
N TYR A 43 8.29 -0.83 5.25
CA TYR A 43 8.07 0.60 5.01
C TYR A 43 7.82 0.81 3.52
N GLY A 44 6.71 1.43 3.18
CA GLY A 44 6.33 1.61 1.79
C GLY A 44 5.30 2.71 1.61
N LEU A 45 4.77 2.79 0.41
CA LEU A 45 3.67 3.68 0.09
C LEU A 45 2.34 3.02 0.46
N ARG A 46 1.54 3.72 1.22
CA ARG A 46 0.17 3.32 1.54
C ARG A 46 -0.76 3.92 0.49
N TYR A 47 -1.10 3.15 -0.53
CA TYR A 47 -2.06 3.59 -1.53
C TYR A 47 -3.47 3.66 -0.94
N GLU A 48 -4.15 4.77 -1.10
CA GLU A 48 -5.55 4.94 -0.69
C GLU A 48 -6.47 4.06 -1.53
N TYR A 49 -6.15 3.92 -2.82
CA TYR A 49 -6.83 3.03 -3.75
C TYR A 49 -5.84 1.99 -4.29
N GLY A 50 -6.32 0.79 -4.56
CA GLY A 50 -5.56 -0.21 -5.33
C GLY A 50 -5.31 0.24 -6.77
N ILE A 51 -4.74 -0.63 -7.61
CA ILE A 51 -4.48 -0.30 -9.02
C ILE A 51 -5.75 0.19 -9.68
N PHE A 52 -6.76 -0.66 -9.75
CA PHE A 52 -8.14 -0.41 -10.15
C PHE A 52 -8.96 -1.69 -9.99
N LYS A 53 -10.26 -1.54 -9.89
CA LYS A 53 -11.20 -2.66 -9.96
C LYS A 53 -11.58 -2.88 -11.42
N GLN A 54 -11.26 -4.06 -11.93
CA GLN A 54 -11.60 -4.45 -13.30
C GLN A 54 -13.02 -5.01 -13.36
N LEU A 55 -13.83 -4.45 -14.24
CA LEU A 55 -15.16 -4.94 -14.56
C LEU A 55 -15.27 -5.20 -16.05
N ILE A 56 -16.16 -6.11 -16.43
CA ILE A 56 -16.51 -6.33 -17.83
C ILE A 56 -17.97 -5.92 -18.04
N ARG A 57 -18.17 -4.91 -18.88
CA ARG A 57 -19.51 -4.43 -19.25
C ARG A 57 -19.67 -4.47 -20.78
N ASN A 58 -20.66 -5.18 -21.25
CA ASN A 58 -20.95 -5.35 -22.69
C ASN A 58 -19.71 -5.87 -23.51
N GLY A 59 -18.92 -6.75 -22.89
CA GLY A 59 -17.73 -7.31 -23.53
C GLY A 59 -16.47 -6.41 -23.46
N TRP A 60 -16.54 -5.24 -22.82
CA TRP A 60 -15.44 -4.30 -22.69
C TRP A 60 -14.96 -4.21 -21.25
N GLN A 61 -13.66 -4.05 -21.08
CA GLN A 61 -13.08 -3.75 -19.78
C GLN A 61 -13.49 -2.34 -19.33
N VAL A 62 -13.98 -2.23 -18.10
CA VAL A 62 -14.26 -0.98 -17.42
C VAL A 62 -13.46 -0.94 -16.13
N GLU A 63 -12.81 0.17 -15.85
CA GLU A 63 -11.98 0.37 -14.66
C GLU A 63 -12.73 1.27 -13.68
N GLU A 64 -12.77 0.83 -12.43
CA GLU A 64 -13.36 1.59 -11.32
C GLU A 64 -12.33 1.75 -10.20
N PRO A 65 -12.44 2.78 -9.34
CA PRO A 65 -11.59 2.91 -8.16
C PRO A 65 -11.70 1.68 -7.26
N ASP A 66 -10.56 1.14 -6.85
CA ASP A 66 -10.49 0.04 -5.89
C ASP A 66 -10.32 0.60 -4.47
N ASP A 67 -11.44 0.81 -3.79
CA ASP A 67 -11.50 1.32 -2.41
C ASP A 67 -11.27 0.18 -1.41
N TRP A 68 -10.07 -0.39 -1.44
CA TRP A 68 -9.70 -1.56 -0.67
C TRP A 68 -9.56 -1.32 0.84
N LEU A 69 -9.44 -0.07 1.28
CA LEU A 69 -9.29 0.33 2.69
C LEU A 69 -10.62 0.63 3.40
N ARG A 70 -11.75 0.58 2.72
CA ARG A 70 -13.05 0.98 3.29
C ARG A 70 -13.45 0.26 4.57
N PHE A 71 -12.99 -0.97 4.75
CA PHE A 71 -13.22 -1.76 5.97
C PHE A 71 -11.97 -1.91 6.84
N GLY A 72 -10.91 -1.12 6.56
CA GLY A 72 -9.60 -1.26 7.19
C GLY A 72 -8.82 -2.46 6.64
N ASN A 73 -7.63 -2.69 7.19
CA ASN A 73 -6.84 -3.86 6.85
C ASN A 73 -5.98 -4.32 8.04
N PRO A 74 -5.67 -5.62 8.15
CA PRO A 74 -4.91 -6.17 9.27
C PRO A 74 -3.38 -6.04 9.12
N TRP A 75 -2.87 -5.61 7.94
CA TRP A 75 -1.43 -5.62 7.65
C TRP A 75 -0.73 -4.34 8.05
N GLU A 76 -1.47 -3.28 8.39
CA GLU A 76 -0.87 -2.03 8.81
C GLU A 76 -1.04 -1.78 10.31
N LYS A 77 -0.03 -1.17 10.90
CA LYS A 77 -0.11 -0.58 12.24
C LYS A 77 0.37 0.85 12.17
N SER A 78 -0.56 1.78 12.33
CA SER A 78 -0.24 3.21 12.36
C SER A 78 0.56 3.57 13.61
N ARG A 79 1.62 4.37 13.43
CA ARG A 79 2.50 4.86 14.50
C ARG A 79 2.70 6.37 14.35
N PRO A 80 1.67 7.18 14.60
CA PRO A 80 1.73 8.63 14.39
C PRO A 80 2.76 9.31 15.29
N GLU A 81 3.14 8.71 16.41
CA GLU A 81 4.19 9.19 17.31
C GLU A 81 5.59 9.21 16.68
N TYR A 82 5.80 8.50 15.58
CA TYR A 82 7.06 8.48 14.82
C TYR A 82 6.97 9.21 13.48
N MET A 83 5.94 10.01 13.28
CA MET A 83 5.74 10.75 12.04
C MET A 83 6.85 11.78 11.82
N LEU A 84 7.47 11.73 10.65
CA LEU A 84 8.48 12.68 10.22
C LEU A 84 7.92 13.54 9.08
N PRO A 85 8.06 14.87 9.13
CA PRO A 85 7.64 15.72 8.04
C PRO A 85 8.56 15.55 6.83
N ILE A 86 7.99 15.30 5.67
CA ILE A 86 8.69 15.25 4.40
C ILE A 86 8.25 16.44 3.56
N ASN A 87 9.17 17.37 3.30
CA ASN A 87 8.90 18.56 2.52
C ASN A 87 9.19 18.31 1.03
N PHE A 88 8.26 18.71 0.17
CA PHE A 88 8.40 18.63 -1.28
C PHE A 88 8.66 20.02 -1.86
N TYR A 89 9.09 20.06 -3.12
CA TYR A 89 9.30 21.29 -3.89
C TYR A 89 10.36 22.22 -3.28
N GLY A 90 11.36 21.65 -2.63
CA GLY A 90 12.53 22.41 -2.20
C GLY A 90 13.26 23.08 -3.38
N ARG A 91 14.04 24.09 -3.09
CA ARG A 91 14.83 24.81 -4.10
C ARG A 91 16.30 24.88 -3.70
N VAL A 92 17.14 24.93 -4.72
CA VAL A 92 18.57 25.15 -4.55
C VAL A 92 18.85 26.65 -4.58
N GLU A 93 19.45 27.17 -3.51
CA GLU A 93 19.95 28.54 -3.46
C GLU A 93 21.48 28.51 -3.34
N LYS A 94 22.15 29.58 -3.79
CA LYS A 94 23.59 29.75 -3.57
C LYS A 94 23.80 30.90 -2.60
N ASP A 95 24.71 30.72 -1.65
CA ASP A 95 25.15 31.79 -0.78
C ASP A 95 26.07 32.79 -1.53
N ALA A 96 26.48 33.87 -0.85
CA ALA A 96 27.36 34.88 -1.42
C ALA A 96 28.74 34.35 -1.87
N ASN A 97 29.12 33.18 -1.36
CA ASN A 97 30.38 32.51 -1.66
C ASN A 97 30.22 31.42 -2.75
N GLY A 98 29.01 31.23 -3.26
CA GLY A 98 28.68 30.25 -4.30
C GLY A 98 28.43 28.85 -3.79
N ASN A 99 28.36 28.61 -2.47
CA ASN A 99 28.02 27.31 -1.91
C ASN A 99 26.53 27.01 -2.09
N VAL A 100 26.23 25.76 -2.38
CA VAL A 100 24.85 25.30 -2.58
C VAL A 100 24.16 25.10 -1.23
N LEU A 101 22.99 25.76 -1.10
CA LEU A 101 22.08 25.59 0.02
C LEU A 101 20.79 24.92 -0.49
N MET A 102 20.33 23.90 0.21
CA MET A 102 19.04 23.28 -0.05
C MET A 102 18.01 23.80 0.96
N LYS A 103 16.90 24.36 0.45
CA LYS A 103 15.77 24.83 1.27
C LYS A 103 14.48 24.14 0.89
#